data_6cbb395ba1862afc0c6aaaa1e8c0c51e
#
_entry.id   6cbb395ba1862afc0c6aaaa1e8c0c51e
#
_cell.length_a   1.000
_cell.length_b   1.000
_cell.length_c   1.000
_cell.angle_alpha   90.00
_cell.angle_beta   90.00
_cell.angle_gamma   90.00
#
_symmetry.space_group_name_H-M   'P 1'
#
loop_
_entity.id
_entity.type
_entity.pdbx_description
1 polymer ?
#
loop_
_entity_poly.entity_id
_entity_poly.type
_entity_poly.pdbx_seq_one_letter_code
_entity_poly.pdbx_strand_id
1 'polypeptide(L)'
;MSKIEVNTVDVQCGSTLTLGSSGKTVTLASGASQTGFGRTGTVDWCTTVKTSPFTATSGNGYFVNTTSGEITVTLPSGPSAGDIVGLTDYAGTFDSNAVTLCRNSSKIKGGCSNLLLKDERQATTIVYVDGTQGWVAINDTNVCGAALKPDTYTLQYLVVAGGGGGGHAPNSPSGCS
;
A
#
# COMPACT_ATOMS: atom_id res chain seq x y z
N MET A 1 -0.22 48.11 3.56
CA MET A 1 -0.71 46.84 3.03
C MET A 1 -2.22 46.98 2.85
N SER A 2 -2.73 46.60 1.69
CA SER A 2 -4.17 46.56 1.45
C SER A 2 -4.71 45.24 1.98
N LYS A 3 -5.78 45.28 2.76
CA LYS A 3 -6.48 44.14 3.31
C LYS A 3 -7.92 44.15 2.79
N ILE A 4 -8.40 43.01 2.32
CA ILE A 4 -9.80 42.80 1.94
C ILE A 4 -10.40 41.89 3.01
N GLU A 5 -11.41 42.34 3.72
CA GLU A 5 -12.15 41.53 4.71
C GLU A 5 -13.55 41.29 4.17
N VAL A 6 -13.82 40.04 3.82
CA VAL A 6 -15.12 39.60 3.31
C VAL A 6 -15.45 38.21 3.86
N ASN A 7 -16.73 37.95 4.08
CA ASN A 7 -17.18 36.65 4.54
C ASN A 7 -17.19 35.61 3.40
N THR A 8 -17.38 36.04 2.17
CA THR A 8 -17.43 35.18 0.98
C THR A 8 -16.87 35.93 -0.21
N VAL A 9 -16.07 35.24 -1.01
CA VAL A 9 -15.65 35.70 -2.34
C VAL A 9 -16.19 34.71 -3.36
N ASP A 10 -17.04 35.18 -4.25
CA ASP A 10 -17.67 34.38 -5.29
C ASP A 10 -17.57 35.06 -6.64
N VAL A 11 -17.76 34.31 -7.72
CA VAL A 11 -17.81 34.86 -9.07
C VAL A 11 -19.20 35.43 -9.37
N GLN A 12 -19.24 36.66 -9.87
CA GLN A 12 -20.49 37.28 -10.27
C GLN A 12 -21.03 36.67 -11.57
N CYS A 13 -20.16 36.20 -12.43
CA CYS A 13 -20.50 35.63 -13.72
C CYS A 13 -19.45 34.57 -14.14
N GLY A 14 -19.91 33.39 -14.48
CA GLY A 14 -19.02 32.28 -14.84
C GLY A 14 -18.82 31.27 -13.70
N SER A 15 -17.98 30.27 -13.92
CA SER A 15 -17.76 29.14 -13.00
C SER A 15 -16.35 29.11 -12.40
N THR A 16 -15.52 30.13 -12.63
CA THR A 16 -14.10 30.12 -12.22
C THR A 16 -13.74 31.37 -11.44
N LEU A 17 -13.29 31.20 -10.21
CA LEU A 17 -12.62 32.22 -9.43
C LEU A 17 -11.10 32.01 -9.52
N THR A 18 -10.38 32.95 -10.10
CA THR A 18 -8.92 32.90 -10.18
C THR A 18 -8.30 33.72 -9.05
N LEU A 19 -7.54 33.06 -8.18
CA LEU A 19 -6.79 33.69 -7.11
C LEU A 19 -5.30 33.70 -7.45
N GLY A 20 -4.72 34.89 -7.58
CA GLY A 20 -3.32 35.07 -7.99
C GLY A 20 -3.13 34.95 -9.51
N SER A 21 -1.94 35.29 -9.97
CA SER A 21 -1.49 35.12 -11.35
C SER A 21 -0.31 34.15 -11.39
N SER A 22 0.14 33.79 -12.60
CA SER A 22 1.30 32.91 -12.79
C SER A 22 2.51 33.36 -11.95
N GLY A 23 3.13 32.42 -11.25
CA GLY A 23 4.27 32.67 -10.36
C GLY A 23 3.94 33.29 -9.00
N LYS A 24 2.66 33.41 -8.65
CA LYS A 24 2.21 33.89 -7.33
C LYS A 24 1.77 32.73 -6.44
N THR A 25 2.02 32.86 -5.14
CA THR A 25 1.62 31.86 -4.14
C THR A 25 0.40 32.35 -3.39
N VAL A 26 -0.59 31.49 -3.25
CA VAL A 26 -1.72 31.69 -2.32
C VAL A 26 -1.38 30.94 -1.05
N THR A 27 -1.20 31.67 0.05
CA THR A 27 -0.83 31.11 1.36
C THR A 27 -1.98 31.21 2.32
N LEU A 28 -2.35 30.11 2.95
CA LEU A 28 -3.30 30.09 4.06
C LEU A 28 -2.59 30.56 5.35
N ALA A 29 -3.28 31.31 6.17
CA ALA A 29 -2.77 31.67 7.49
C ALA A 29 -2.57 30.42 8.37
N SER A 30 -1.65 30.49 9.34
CA SER A 30 -1.46 29.41 10.31
C SER A 30 -2.78 29.10 11.03
N GLY A 31 -3.16 27.83 11.04
CA GLY A 31 -4.42 27.35 11.61
C GLY A 31 -5.63 27.43 10.67
N ALA A 32 -5.51 28.05 9.49
CA ALA A 32 -6.55 28.00 8.47
C ALA A 32 -6.52 26.65 7.73
N SER A 33 -7.68 26.11 7.41
CA SER A 33 -7.84 24.88 6.63
C SER A 33 -8.48 25.17 5.29
N GLN A 34 -8.21 24.32 4.31
CA GLN A 34 -8.86 24.36 3.01
C GLN A 34 -9.81 23.17 2.86
N THR A 35 -10.94 23.39 2.19
CA THR A 35 -11.89 22.35 1.85
C THR A 35 -12.25 22.48 0.38
N GLY A 36 -12.28 21.37 -0.39
CA GLY A 36 -12.68 21.40 -1.79
C GLY A 36 -11.60 21.81 -2.79
N PHE A 37 -10.41 22.20 -2.36
CA PHE A 37 -9.28 22.34 -3.27
C PHE A 37 -8.79 20.94 -3.64
N GLY A 38 -8.62 20.67 -4.95
CA GLY A 38 -8.20 19.38 -5.45
C GLY A 38 -6.93 18.87 -4.76
N ARG A 39 -6.92 17.61 -4.38
CA ARG A 39 -5.74 16.97 -3.80
C ARG A 39 -4.72 16.66 -4.89
N THR A 40 -3.48 16.92 -4.62
CA THR A 40 -2.36 16.64 -5.53
C THR A 40 -1.85 15.20 -5.42
N GLY A 41 -2.70 14.25 -4.99
CA GLY A 41 -2.33 12.82 -4.88
C GLY A 41 -1.50 12.45 -3.66
N THR A 42 -1.30 13.37 -2.72
CA THR A 42 -0.61 13.13 -1.44
C THR A 42 -1.60 13.08 -0.29
N VAL A 43 -1.23 12.39 0.79
CA VAL A 43 -1.99 12.35 2.03
C VAL A 43 -1.38 13.30 3.05
N ASP A 44 -2.23 13.86 3.95
CA ASP A 44 -1.77 14.54 5.15
C ASP A 44 -1.36 13.51 6.19
N TRP A 45 -0.07 13.45 6.50
CA TRP A 45 0.43 12.49 7.45
C TRP A 45 0.10 12.87 8.90
N CYS A 46 -0.71 12.04 9.55
CA CYS A 46 -0.98 12.14 10.97
C CYS A 46 0.25 11.64 11.74
N THR A 47 0.96 12.55 12.39
CA THR A 47 2.18 12.24 13.15
C THR A 47 1.90 11.51 14.46
N THR A 48 0.64 11.44 14.90
CA THR A 48 0.24 10.61 16.04
C THR A 48 0.16 9.15 15.62
N VAL A 49 1.11 8.35 16.10
CA VAL A 49 1.19 6.92 15.80
C VAL A 49 -0.04 6.19 16.31
N LYS A 50 -0.62 5.33 15.47
CA LYS A 50 -1.79 4.51 15.80
C LYS A 50 -1.34 3.17 16.38
N THR A 51 -1.81 2.87 17.58
CA THR A 51 -1.48 1.63 18.33
C THR A 51 -2.71 0.78 18.65
N SER A 52 -3.88 1.18 18.17
CA SER A 52 -5.16 0.49 18.37
C SER A 52 -6.03 0.61 17.11
N PRO A 53 -7.07 -0.23 16.95
CA PRO A 53 -8.00 -0.13 15.82
C PRO A 53 -8.63 1.26 15.68
N PHE A 54 -8.79 1.74 14.44
CA PHE A 54 -9.37 3.05 14.15
C PHE A 54 -10.03 3.07 12.77
N THR A 55 -10.84 4.10 12.54
CA THR A 55 -11.41 4.41 11.23
C THR A 55 -10.57 5.47 10.55
N ALA A 56 -10.11 5.17 9.34
CA ALA A 56 -9.35 6.11 8.53
C ALA A 56 -10.25 7.20 7.95
N THR A 57 -9.71 8.40 7.82
CA THR A 57 -10.36 9.52 7.16
C THR A 57 -9.72 9.73 5.79
N SER A 58 -10.56 9.98 4.77
CA SER A 58 -10.06 10.29 3.43
C SER A 58 -9.11 11.48 3.47
N GLY A 59 -8.00 11.33 2.78
CA GLY A 59 -6.96 12.33 2.66
C GLY A 59 -5.84 12.23 3.67
N ASN A 60 -5.91 11.33 4.61
CA ASN A 60 -4.92 11.20 5.66
C ASN A 60 -4.03 9.97 5.45
N GLY A 61 -2.77 10.13 5.89
CA GLY A 61 -1.81 9.04 6.05
C GLY A 61 -1.59 8.74 7.54
N TYR A 62 -1.31 7.49 7.86
CA TYR A 62 -1.16 7.03 9.24
C TYR A 62 0.07 6.18 9.42
N PHE A 63 0.82 6.44 10.49
CA PHE A 63 1.84 5.57 11.02
C PHE A 63 1.18 4.56 11.95
N VAL A 64 1.27 3.27 11.63
CA VAL A 64 0.62 2.21 12.41
C VAL A 64 1.69 1.36 13.07
N ASN A 65 1.59 1.21 14.39
CA ASN A 65 2.52 0.44 15.20
C ASN A 65 1.80 -0.80 15.75
N THR A 66 2.14 -1.97 15.22
CA THR A 66 1.58 -3.26 15.59
C THR A 66 2.43 -4.05 16.57
N THR A 67 3.41 -3.42 17.22
CA THR A 67 4.29 -4.11 18.20
C THR A 67 3.51 -4.86 19.28
N SER A 68 2.35 -4.33 19.70
CA SER A 68 1.52 -4.92 20.76
C SER A 68 0.46 -5.89 20.25
N GLY A 69 0.29 -6.06 18.94
CA GLY A 69 -0.70 -6.96 18.33
C GLY A 69 -1.27 -6.42 17.02
N GLU A 70 -2.09 -7.24 16.39
CA GLU A 70 -2.76 -6.91 15.13
C GLU A 70 -3.70 -5.71 15.26
N ILE A 71 -3.77 -4.88 14.22
CA ILE A 71 -4.61 -3.70 14.18
C ILE A 71 -5.55 -3.77 12.98
N THR A 72 -6.83 -3.48 13.22
CA THR A 72 -7.81 -3.28 12.16
C THR A 72 -7.98 -1.80 11.86
N VAL A 73 -7.76 -1.43 10.61
CA VAL A 73 -8.04 -0.09 10.09
C VAL A 73 -9.27 -0.15 9.21
N THR A 74 -10.32 0.55 9.62
CA THR A 74 -11.58 0.61 8.87
C THR A 74 -11.51 1.74 7.85
N LEU A 75 -11.74 1.44 6.58
CA LEU A 75 -11.78 2.43 5.52
C LEU A 75 -13.03 3.32 5.60
N PRO A 76 -13.00 4.55 5.04
CA PRO A 76 -14.16 5.43 5.02
C PRO A 76 -15.39 4.75 4.44
N SER A 77 -16.56 5.01 5.02
CA SER A 77 -17.84 4.56 4.47
C SER A 77 -18.31 5.48 3.34
N GLY A 78 -18.92 4.90 2.29
CA GLY A 78 -19.45 5.66 1.16
C GLY A 78 -18.40 6.55 0.46
N PRO A 79 -17.23 6.00 0.11
CA PRO A 79 -16.17 6.81 -0.47
C PRO A 79 -16.55 7.36 -1.84
N SER A 80 -15.98 8.51 -2.19
CA SER A 80 -16.08 9.16 -3.50
C SER A 80 -14.83 8.91 -4.33
N ALA A 81 -14.96 8.93 -5.65
CA ALA A 81 -13.81 8.80 -6.56
C ALA A 81 -12.74 9.87 -6.22
N GLY A 82 -11.49 9.42 -6.06
CA GLY A 82 -10.37 10.26 -5.65
C GLY A 82 -10.12 10.29 -4.14
N ASP A 83 -10.97 9.68 -3.31
CA ASP A 83 -10.66 9.49 -1.90
C ASP A 83 -9.37 8.67 -1.75
N ILE A 84 -8.50 9.09 -0.82
CA ILE A 84 -7.17 8.54 -0.65
C ILE A 84 -6.87 8.27 0.82
N VAL A 85 -6.23 7.14 1.11
CA VAL A 85 -5.75 6.79 2.45
C VAL A 85 -4.34 6.22 2.33
N GLY A 86 -3.42 6.70 3.17
CA GLY A 86 -2.07 6.19 3.29
C GLY A 86 -1.84 5.45 4.61
N LEU A 87 -1.07 4.37 4.58
CA LEU A 87 -0.64 3.63 5.76
C LEU A 87 0.82 3.26 5.62
N THR A 88 1.55 3.28 6.74
CA THR A 88 2.92 2.81 6.79
C THR A 88 3.21 2.11 8.10
N ASP A 89 4.03 1.08 8.03
CA ASP A 89 4.54 0.34 9.18
C ASP A 89 5.52 1.21 9.95
N TYR A 90 5.15 1.61 11.16
CA TYR A 90 5.98 2.45 12.01
C TYR A 90 7.17 1.69 12.60
N ALA A 91 6.94 0.48 13.08
CA ALA A 91 7.91 -0.27 13.86
C ALA A 91 8.61 -1.41 13.09
N GLY A 92 8.18 -1.71 11.85
CA GLY A 92 8.65 -2.88 11.10
C GLY A 92 8.10 -4.18 11.68
N THR A 93 6.81 -4.20 12.03
CA THR A 93 6.20 -5.34 12.75
C THR A 93 4.94 -5.89 12.06
N PHE A 94 4.64 -5.45 10.83
CA PHE A 94 3.48 -5.97 10.09
C PHE A 94 3.62 -7.44 9.70
N ASP A 95 4.85 -7.94 9.57
CA ASP A 95 5.14 -9.35 9.32
C ASP A 95 4.76 -10.26 10.49
N SER A 96 4.94 -9.74 11.71
CA SER A 96 4.63 -10.46 12.95
C SER A 96 3.19 -10.24 13.41
N ASN A 97 2.67 -9.02 13.26
CA ASN A 97 1.33 -8.60 13.64
C ASN A 97 0.72 -7.77 12.51
N ALA A 98 -0.05 -8.42 11.67
CA ALA A 98 -0.58 -7.81 10.45
C ALA A 98 -1.59 -6.68 10.71
N VAL A 99 -1.70 -5.76 9.75
CA VAL A 99 -2.78 -4.79 9.70
C VAL A 99 -3.87 -5.30 8.76
N THR A 100 -5.10 -5.38 9.27
CA THR A 100 -6.28 -5.67 8.47
C THR A 100 -6.95 -4.38 8.02
N LEU A 101 -6.95 -4.11 6.72
CA LEU A 101 -7.76 -3.04 6.11
C LEU A 101 -9.18 -3.55 5.91
N CYS A 102 -10.07 -3.12 6.79
CA CYS A 102 -11.49 -3.42 6.70
C CYS A 102 -12.13 -2.55 5.61
N ARG A 103 -12.66 -3.18 4.58
CA ARG A 103 -13.20 -2.53 3.37
C ARG A 103 -14.46 -1.67 3.59
N ASN A 104 -15.12 -1.81 4.75
CA ASN A 104 -16.31 -1.05 5.14
C ASN A 104 -17.38 -0.99 4.03
N SER A 105 -17.80 -2.14 3.53
CA SER A 105 -18.77 -2.34 2.44
C SER A 105 -18.32 -1.94 1.02
N SER A 106 -17.20 -1.24 0.86
CA SER A 106 -16.62 -0.96 -0.46
C SER A 106 -15.77 -2.13 -0.94
N LYS A 107 -15.52 -2.23 -2.24
CA LYS A 107 -14.58 -3.22 -2.77
C LYS A 107 -13.14 -2.79 -2.57
N ILE A 108 -12.23 -3.75 -2.56
CA ILE A 108 -10.78 -3.52 -2.66
C ILE A 108 -10.26 -4.36 -3.81
N LYS A 109 -9.60 -3.74 -4.79
CA LYS A 109 -9.07 -4.42 -6.01
C LYS A 109 -10.14 -5.29 -6.69
N GLY A 110 -11.39 -4.80 -6.75
CA GLY A 110 -12.53 -5.52 -7.32
C GLY A 110 -13.14 -6.62 -6.44
N GLY A 111 -12.47 -6.98 -5.36
CA GLY A 111 -12.88 -8.05 -4.44
C GLY A 111 -13.73 -7.57 -3.26
N CYS A 112 -14.40 -8.52 -2.62
CA CYS A 112 -15.21 -8.30 -1.42
C CYS A 112 -14.52 -8.78 -0.14
N SER A 113 -13.21 -8.96 -0.14
CA SER A 113 -12.40 -9.32 1.02
C SER A 113 -11.67 -8.12 1.59
N ASN A 114 -11.35 -8.17 2.88
CA ASN A 114 -10.45 -7.21 3.51
C ASN A 114 -9.03 -7.41 2.96
N LEU A 115 -8.23 -6.36 2.96
CA LEU A 115 -6.82 -6.43 2.57
C LEU A 115 -5.95 -6.59 3.81
N LEU A 116 -4.99 -7.49 3.73
CA LEU A 116 -4.02 -7.72 4.79
C LEU A 116 -2.68 -7.09 4.40
N LEU A 117 -2.12 -6.25 5.27
CA LEU A 117 -0.78 -5.72 5.18
C LEU A 117 0.10 -6.51 6.15
N LYS A 118 1.04 -7.28 5.62
CA LYS A 118 1.79 -8.30 6.37
C LYS A 118 3.29 -8.35 6.07
N ASP A 119 3.81 -7.34 5.40
CA ASP A 119 5.22 -7.30 5.09
C ASP A 119 5.92 -6.27 5.98
N GLU A 120 7.09 -6.62 6.45
CA GLU A 120 7.92 -5.74 7.24
C GLU A 120 8.16 -4.41 6.50
N ARG A 121 7.98 -3.31 7.19
CA ARG A 121 8.13 -1.92 6.69
C ARG A 121 7.27 -1.60 5.47
N GLN A 122 6.16 -2.30 5.33
CA GLN A 122 5.21 -2.05 4.26
C GLN A 122 4.62 -0.64 4.36
N ALA A 123 4.55 0.03 3.22
CA ALA A 123 3.80 1.26 3.06
C ALA A 123 2.84 1.10 1.89
N THR A 124 1.60 1.53 2.04
CA THR A 124 0.62 1.50 0.97
C THR A 124 -0.21 2.77 0.96
N THR A 125 -0.49 3.24 -0.24
CA THR A 125 -1.48 4.30 -0.46
C THR A 125 -2.55 3.75 -1.37
N ILE A 126 -3.80 3.86 -0.95
CA ILE A 126 -4.95 3.38 -1.70
C ILE A 126 -5.85 4.55 -2.08
N VAL A 127 -6.39 4.47 -3.28
CA VAL A 127 -7.31 5.47 -3.85
C VAL A 127 -8.61 4.77 -4.21
N TYR A 128 -9.74 5.36 -3.85
CA TYR A 128 -11.04 4.89 -4.31
C TYR A 128 -11.29 5.37 -5.75
N VAL A 129 -11.55 4.45 -6.64
CA VAL A 129 -11.76 4.73 -8.07
C VAL A 129 -13.25 4.76 -8.39
N ASP A 130 -13.93 3.65 -8.16
CA ASP A 130 -15.35 3.47 -8.51
C ASP A 130 -15.98 2.29 -7.74
N GLY A 131 -17.25 2.02 -7.99
CA GLY A 131 -17.95 0.88 -7.40
C GLY A 131 -17.56 -0.49 -7.96
N THR A 132 -16.80 -0.55 -9.06
CA THR A 132 -16.36 -1.78 -9.72
C THR A 132 -15.08 -2.30 -9.09
N GLN A 133 -14.04 -1.46 -9.03
CA GLN A 133 -12.75 -1.78 -8.44
C GLN A 133 -12.67 -1.43 -6.95
N GLY A 134 -13.38 -0.37 -6.54
CA GLY A 134 -13.31 0.13 -5.18
C GLY A 134 -11.98 0.82 -4.88
N TRP A 135 -11.35 0.43 -3.81
CA TRP A 135 -10.03 0.91 -3.38
C TRP A 135 -8.92 0.18 -4.15
N VAL A 136 -8.02 0.95 -4.75
CA VAL A 136 -6.87 0.44 -5.52
C VAL A 136 -5.59 0.99 -4.93
N ALA A 137 -4.62 0.13 -4.66
CA ALA A 137 -3.30 0.55 -4.20
C ALA A 137 -2.49 1.16 -5.37
N ILE A 138 -1.85 2.31 -5.13
CA ILE A 138 -1.06 3.02 -6.14
C ILE A 138 0.45 2.89 -5.93
N ASN A 139 0.89 2.49 -4.74
CA ASN A 139 2.30 2.26 -4.40
C ASN A 139 2.42 1.09 -3.41
N ASP A 140 1.82 -0.02 -3.73
CA ASP A 140 1.97 -1.27 -2.97
C ASP A 140 3.20 -2.00 -3.52
N THR A 141 4.24 -2.11 -2.73
CA THR A 141 5.48 -2.80 -3.11
C THR A 141 5.28 -4.28 -3.37
N ASN A 142 4.16 -4.85 -2.92
CA ASN A 142 3.82 -6.27 -3.09
C ASN A 142 2.92 -6.59 -4.28
N VAL A 143 2.41 -5.62 -5.00
CA VAL A 143 1.51 -5.89 -6.13
C VAL A 143 2.24 -6.60 -7.28
N CYS A 144 3.54 -6.42 -7.40
CA CYS A 144 4.33 -7.10 -8.42
C CYS A 144 4.81 -8.51 -8.00
N GLY A 145 4.85 -8.81 -6.71
CA GLY A 145 5.39 -10.06 -6.20
C GLY A 145 4.35 -11.17 -6.02
N ALA A 146 3.17 -10.83 -5.56
CA ALA A 146 2.17 -11.81 -5.16
C ALA A 146 1.42 -12.47 -6.33
N ALA A 147 1.37 -11.83 -7.50
CA ALA A 147 0.61 -12.37 -8.64
C ALA A 147 1.46 -13.19 -9.61
N LEU A 148 2.79 -13.11 -9.56
CA LEU A 148 3.64 -13.71 -10.58
C LEU A 148 4.83 -14.51 -10.01
N LYS A 149 4.97 -14.60 -8.70
CA LYS A 149 6.03 -15.40 -8.10
C LYS A 149 5.39 -16.50 -7.28
N PRO A 150 5.44 -17.76 -7.71
CA PRO A 150 5.04 -18.85 -6.85
C PRO A 150 5.93 -18.80 -5.60
N ASP A 151 5.33 -18.84 -4.42
CA ASP A 151 6.02 -18.87 -3.12
C ASP A 151 6.92 -20.10 -2.95
N THR A 152 6.94 -20.98 -3.94
CA THR A 152 7.76 -22.19 -3.96
C THR A 152 8.59 -22.22 -5.23
N TYR A 153 9.90 -22.09 -5.08
CA TYR A 153 10.84 -22.47 -6.11
C TYR A 153 10.97 -23.99 -6.07
N THR A 154 10.46 -24.67 -7.09
CA THR A 154 10.78 -26.06 -7.30
C THR A 154 12.18 -26.12 -7.92
N LEU A 155 13.20 -26.34 -7.11
CA LEU A 155 14.52 -26.67 -7.58
C LEU A 155 14.50 -28.11 -8.09
N GLN A 156 14.44 -28.30 -9.40
CA GLN A 156 14.73 -29.58 -9.98
C GLN A 156 16.27 -29.68 -10.14
N TYR A 157 16.88 -30.51 -9.33
CA TYR A 157 18.27 -30.85 -9.52
C TYR A 157 18.37 -32.32 -9.94
N LEU A 158 19.13 -32.57 -10.97
CA LEU A 158 19.44 -33.90 -11.45
C LEU A 158 20.69 -34.39 -10.70
N VAL A 159 20.52 -35.38 -9.83
CA VAL A 159 21.64 -36.07 -9.22
C VAL A 159 22.05 -37.19 -10.20
N VAL A 160 23.07 -36.95 -10.99
CA VAL A 160 23.70 -38.01 -11.80
C VAL A 160 24.68 -38.72 -10.89
N ALA A 161 24.29 -39.90 -10.39
CA ALA A 161 25.23 -40.82 -9.77
C ALA A 161 26.22 -41.29 -10.82
N GLY A 162 27.51 -41.03 -10.62
CA GLY A 162 28.55 -41.56 -11.44
C GLY A 162 28.47 -43.09 -11.46
N GLY A 163 28.33 -43.69 -12.64
CA GLY A 163 28.36 -45.13 -12.80
C GLY A 163 29.63 -45.69 -12.20
N GLY A 164 29.49 -46.61 -11.26
CA GLY A 164 30.63 -47.34 -10.72
C GLY A 164 31.38 -48.04 -11.85
N GLY A 165 32.66 -47.77 -11.96
CA GLY A 165 33.54 -48.47 -12.93
C GLY A 165 33.43 -49.97 -12.70
N GLY A 166 33.05 -50.71 -13.75
CA GLY A 166 33.05 -52.17 -13.73
C GLY A 166 34.44 -52.72 -13.39
N GLY A 167 34.52 -53.39 -12.26
CA GLY A 167 35.75 -54.10 -11.87
C GLY A 167 36.11 -55.14 -12.91
N HIS A 168 37.27 -54.99 -13.52
CA HIS A 168 37.85 -56.00 -14.39
C HIS A 168 38.35 -57.20 -13.53
N ALA A 169 37.74 -58.36 -13.70
CA ALA A 169 38.19 -59.55 -13.03
C ALA A 169 39.51 -60.01 -13.70
N PRO A 170 40.59 -60.24 -12.96
CA PRO A 170 41.79 -60.75 -13.53
C PRO A 170 41.56 -62.21 -13.89
N ASN A 171 41.87 -62.57 -15.16
CA ASN A 171 41.94 -63.94 -15.65
C ASN A 171 42.91 -64.76 -14.85
N SER A 172 42.42 -65.81 -14.25
CA SER A 172 43.28 -66.90 -13.77
C SER A 172 43.88 -67.67 -14.91
N PRO A 173 45.19 -67.85 -14.95
CA PRO A 173 45.77 -68.80 -15.91
C PRO A 173 45.57 -70.21 -15.40
N SER A 174 44.91 -71.00 -16.20
CA SER A 174 44.89 -72.47 -16.08
C SER A 174 46.29 -73.02 -16.41
N GLY A 175 46.96 -73.48 -15.39
CA GLY A 175 48.17 -74.30 -15.57
C GLY A 175 47.81 -75.74 -15.95
N CYS A 176 48.30 -76.18 -17.06
CA CYS A 176 48.40 -77.60 -17.44
C CYS A 176 49.66 -78.24 -16.92
N SER A 177 49.54 -79.33 -16.42
CA SER A 177 50.20 -80.61 -16.65
C SER A 177 50.20 -81.53 -15.51
#